data_736709aff7e446abede055221dccc445
#
_entry.id   736709aff7e446abede055221dccc445
#
_cell.length_a   1.000
_cell.length_b   1.000
_cell.length_c   1.000
_cell.angle_alpha   90.00
_cell.angle_beta   90.00
_cell.angle_gamma   90.00
#
_symmetry.space_group_name_H-M   'P 1'
#
loop_
_entity.id
_entity.type
_entity.pdbx_description
1 polymer ?
#
loop_
_entity_poly.entity_id
_entity_poly.type
_entity_poly.pdbx_seq_one_letter_code
_entity_poly.pdbx_strand_id
1 'polypeptide(L)'
;MDILNILFALASIGLGLFGWLAPRYTMKTLDMHGGETTMAMSEVRASAGALFVGMGLGALILGTPVAYAMIGFCWLGAATGRLTSLILDGNTRKKWVFFGVEIAVGLLAILLNL
;
A
#
# COMPACT_ATOMS: atom_id res chain seq x y z
N MET A 1 -7.03 21.10 -6.99
CA MET A 1 -6.54 19.86 -6.35
C MET A 1 -5.16 19.55 -6.89
N ASP A 2 -4.24 19.16 -6.01
CA ASP A 2 -2.89 18.85 -6.40
C ASP A 2 -2.86 17.57 -7.25
N ILE A 3 -2.15 17.60 -8.38
CA ILE A 3 -2.04 16.44 -9.26
C ILE A 3 -1.35 15.27 -8.56
N LEU A 4 -0.42 15.54 -7.64
CA LEU A 4 0.26 14.49 -6.87
C LEU A 4 -0.73 13.73 -5.99
N ASN A 5 -1.72 14.40 -5.42
CA ASN A 5 -2.76 13.74 -4.64
C ASN A 5 -3.53 12.73 -5.48
N ILE A 6 -3.90 13.13 -6.69
CA ILE A 6 -4.59 12.23 -7.62
C ILE A 6 -3.69 11.03 -7.96
N LEU A 7 -2.40 11.27 -8.20
CA LEU A 7 -1.45 10.19 -8.49
C LEU A 7 -1.29 9.23 -7.29
N PHE A 8 -1.24 9.74 -6.06
CA PHE A 8 -1.19 8.88 -4.88
C PHE A 8 -2.44 8.00 -4.77
N ALA A 9 -3.61 8.58 -5.04
CA ALA A 9 -4.86 7.82 -5.02
C ALA A 9 -4.89 6.77 -6.13
N LEU A 10 -4.49 7.13 -7.35
CA LEU A 10 -4.45 6.20 -8.47
C LEU A 10 -3.42 5.10 -8.27
N ALA A 11 -2.26 5.42 -7.70
CA ALA A 11 -1.25 4.40 -7.37
C ALA A 11 -1.79 3.40 -6.34
N SER A 12 -2.50 3.90 -5.33
CA SER A 12 -3.12 3.03 -4.32
C SER A 12 -4.17 2.12 -4.95
N ILE A 13 -5.02 2.66 -5.83
CA ILE A 13 -6.02 1.88 -6.55
C ILE A 13 -5.33 0.83 -7.43
N GLY A 14 -4.30 1.22 -8.17
CA GLY A 14 -3.58 0.33 -9.08
C GLY A 14 -2.94 -0.86 -8.35
N LEU A 15 -2.24 -0.58 -7.26
CA LEU A 15 -1.65 -1.64 -6.44
C LEU A 15 -2.74 -2.54 -5.85
N GLY A 16 -3.83 -1.94 -5.38
CA GLY A 16 -4.94 -2.69 -4.82
C GLY A 16 -5.61 -3.60 -5.82
N LEU A 17 -5.72 -3.18 -7.07
CA LEU A 17 -6.30 -4.02 -8.13
C LEU A 17 -5.50 -5.31 -8.35
N PHE A 18 -4.17 -5.24 -8.30
CA PHE A 18 -3.35 -6.44 -8.40
C PHE A 18 -3.62 -7.42 -7.26
N GLY A 19 -3.65 -6.94 -6.02
CA GLY A 19 -3.94 -7.81 -4.88
C GLY A 19 -5.34 -8.37 -4.91
N TRP A 20 -6.32 -7.57 -5.31
CA TRP A 20 -7.72 -7.99 -5.33
C TRP A 20 -8.02 -8.95 -6.47
N LEU A 21 -7.62 -8.61 -7.70
CA LEU A 21 -8.00 -9.34 -8.91
C LEU A 21 -6.94 -10.32 -9.40
N ALA A 22 -5.69 -10.13 -9.03
CA ALA A 22 -4.58 -11.00 -9.39
C ALA A 22 -3.77 -11.43 -8.15
N PRO A 23 -4.42 -12.11 -7.18
CA PRO A 23 -3.76 -12.43 -5.91
C PRO A 23 -2.61 -13.41 -6.05
N ARG A 24 -2.67 -14.34 -6.98
CA ARG A 24 -1.57 -15.30 -7.19
C ARG A 24 -0.32 -14.59 -7.69
N TYR A 25 -0.48 -13.67 -8.64
CA TYR A 25 0.62 -12.85 -9.13
C TYR A 25 1.21 -12.00 -8.01
N THR A 26 0.34 -11.37 -7.21
CA THR A 26 0.75 -10.53 -6.08
C THR A 26 1.52 -11.33 -5.05
N MET A 27 1.01 -12.50 -4.68
CA MET A 27 1.69 -13.39 -3.73
C MET A 27 3.08 -13.79 -4.23
N LYS A 28 3.18 -14.14 -5.51
CA LYS A 28 4.46 -14.52 -6.11
C LYS A 28 5.44 -13.35 -6.08
N THR A 29 4.98 -12.16 -6.41
CA THR A 29 5.82 -10.94 -6.39
C THR A 29 6.30 -10.62 -4.98
N LEU A 30 5.48 -10.89 -3.96
CA LEU A 30 5.81 -10.63 -2.56
C LEU A 30 6.48 -11.82 -1.87
N ASP A 31 6.85 -12.85 -2.62
CA ASP A 31 7.47 -14.08 -2.08
C ASP A 31 6.59 -14.76 -1.03
N MET A 32 5.28 -14.71 -1.20
CA MET A 32 4.32 -15.30 -0.27
C MET A 32 3.89 -16.67 -0.74
N HIS A 33 3.83 -17.60 0.20
CA HIS A 33 3.33 -18.96 -0.03
C HIS A 33 2.05 -19.18 0.77
N GLY A 34 1.05 -19.80 0.14
CA GLY A 34 -0.18 -20.16 0.82
C GLY A 34 0.02 -21.39 1.69
N GLY A 35 -0.79 -21.50 2.76
CA GLY A 35 -0.86 -22.69 3.57
C GLY A 35 -1.82 -23.71 2.98
N GLU A 36 -2.43 -24.52 3.83
CA GLU A 36 -3.34 -25.59 3.42
C GLU A 36 -4.72 -25.07 2.99
N THR A 37 -5.04 -23.82 3.33
CA THR A 37 -6.32 -23.20 2.99
C THR A 37 -6.11 -22.01 2.08
N THR A 38 -7.21 -21.39 1.63
CA THR A 38 -7.17 -20.16 0.82
C THR A 38 -7.06 -18.90 1.68
N MET A 39 -6.73 -19.02 2.96
CA MET A 39 -6.68 -17.85 3.87
C MET A 39 -5.64 -16.82 3.42
N ALA A 40 -4.45 -17.26 3.00
CA ALA A 40 -3.42 -16.34 2.52
C ALA A 40 -3.90 -15.55 1.29
N MET A 41 -4.56 -16.23 0.36
CA MET A 41 -5.14 -15.58 -0.82
C MET A 41 -6.23 -14.59 -0.42
N SER A 42 -7.07 -14.95 0.55
CA SER A 42 -8.10 -14.08 1.08
C SER A 42 -7.50 -12.81 1.69
N GLU A 43 -6.42 -12.94 2.47
CA GLU A 43 -5.73 -11.78 3.06
C GLU A 43 -5.14 -10.86 1.99
N VAL A 44 -4.56 -11.42 0.95
CA VAL A 44 -4.01 -10.62 -0.15
C VAL A 44 -5.13 -9.87 -0.87
N ARG A 45 -6.24 -10.53 -1.19
CA ARG A 45 -7.39 -9.86 -1.83
C ARG A 45 -7.95 -8.73 -0.97
N ALA A 46 -7.96 -8.91 0.34
CA ALA A 46 -8.50 -7.91 1.27
C ALA A 46 -7.47 -6.84 1.60
N SER A 47 -6.38 -7.21 2.28
CA SER A 47 -5.44 -6.26 2.92
C SER A 47 -4.47 -5.64 1.93
N ALA A 48 -4.00 -6.39 0.95
CA ALA A 48 -3.10 -5.89 -0.10
C ALA A 48 -3.85 -5.65 -1.41
N GLY A 49 -5.16 -5.69 -1.38
CA GLY A 49 -6.02 -5.59 -2.55
C GLY A 49 -7.10 -4.54 -2.40
N ALA A 50 -8.34 -4.98 -2.18
CA ALA A 50 -9.50 -4.10 -2.17
C ALA A 50 -9.42 -2.98 -1.13
N LEU A 51 -8.69 -3.17 -0.02
CA LEU A 51 -8.46 -2.11 0.95
C LEU A 51 -7.80 -0.89 0.31
N PHE A 52 -6.76 -1.11 -0.51
CA PHE A 52 -6.08 -0.03 -1.21
C PHE A 52 -6.97 0.63 -2.26
N VAL A 53 -7.79 -0.15 -2.95
CA VAL A 53 -8.79 0.39 -3.88
C VAL A 53 -9.76 1.29 -3.14
N GLY A 54 -10.30 0.83 -2.01
CA GLY A 54 -11.20 1.63 -1.18
C GLY A 54 -10.57 2.92 -0.68
N MET A 55 -9.33 2.84 -0.24
CA MET A 55 -8.59 4.00 0.24
C MET A 55 -8.40 5.06 -0.86
N GLY A 56 -7.98 4.64 -2.04
CA GLY A 56 -7.77 5.56 -3.16
C GLY A 56 -9.07 6.13 -3.69
N LEU A 57 -10.10 5.30 -3.90
CA LEU A 57 -11.41 5.75 -4.33
C LEU A 57 -12.04 6.70 -3.30
N GLY A 58 -11.94 6.37 -2.02
CA GLY A 58 -12.46 7.21 -0.96
C GLY A 58 -11.84 8.60 -0.97
N ALA A 59 -10.53 8.66 -1.14
CA ALA A 59 -9.84 9.96 -1.23
C ALA A 59 -10.29 10.78 -2.43
N LEU A 60 -10.45 10.14 -3.59
CA LEU A 60 -10.93 10.83 -4.80
C LEU A 60 -12.36 11.33 -4.62
N ILE A 61 -13.24 10.53 -4.02
CA ILE A 61 -14.63 10.90 -3.80
C ILE A 61 -14.74 12.06 -2.80
N LEU A 62 -14.01 11.98 -1.68
CA LEU A 62 -14.03 13.03 -0.66
C LEU A 62 -13.34 14.30 -1.15
N GLY A 63 -12.24 14.16 -1.88
CA GLY A 63 -11.55 15.28 -2.51
C GLY A 63 -10.96 16.31 -1.56
N THR A 64 -10.77 15.96 -0.27
CA THR A 64 -10.26 16.90 0.72
C THR A 64 -8.80 16.62 1.05
N PRO A 65 -8.02 17.64 1.47
CA PRO A 65 -6.63 17.41 1.89
C PRO A 65 -6.51 16.35 3.00
N VAL A 66 -7.44 16.34 3.93
CA VAL A 66 -7.44 15.37 5.04
C VAL A 66 -7.53 13.93 4.51
N ALA A 67 -8.35 13.69 3.49
CA ALA A 67 -8.50 12.36 2.91
C ALA A 67 -7.19 11.90 2.25
N TYR A 68 -6.50 12.80 1.56
CA TYR A 68 -5.21 12.48 0.95
C TYR A 68 -4.10 12.32 2.00
N ALA A 69 -4.13 13.09 3.06
CA ALA A 69 -3.21 12.91 4.18
C ALA A 69 -3.38 11.51 4.79
N MET A 70 -4.61 11.01 4.88
CA MET A 70 -4.87 9.66 5.39
C MET A 70 -4.21 8.59 4.53
N ILE A 71 -4.18 8.77 3.21
CA ILE A 71 -3.40 7.88 2.34
C ILE A 71 -1.93 7.86 2.80
N GLY A 72 -1.38 9.03 3.10
CA GLY A 72 -0.01 9.14 3.59
C GLY A 72 0.22 8.37 4.88
N PHE A 73 -0.69 8.48 5.84
CA PHE A 73 -0.59 7.72 7.09
C PHE A 73 -0.65 6.22 6.85
N CYS A 74 -1.49 5.76 5.93
CA CYS A 74 -1.56 4.34 5.58
C CYS A 74 -0.24 3.84 4.99
N TRP A 75 0.35 4.60 4.07
CA TRP A 75 1.64 4.24 3.48
C TRP A 75 2.77 4.27 4.51
N LEU A 76 2.78 5.25 5.43
CA LEU A 76 3.76 5.29 6.52
C LEU A 76 3.57 4.14 7.49
N GLY A 77 2.33 3.72 7.72
CA GLY A 77 2.06 2.53 8.52
C GLY A 77 2.70 1.29 7.89
N ALA A 78 2.55 1.13 6.57
CA ALA A 78 3.20 0.05 5.83
C ALA A 78 4.72 0.15 5.95
N ALA A 79 5.29 1.35 5.82
CA ALA A 79 6.73 1.58 5.96
C ALA A 79 7.21 1.20 7.36
N THR A 80 6.45 1.54 8.38
CA THR A 80 6.79 1.18 9.77
C THR A 80 6.85 -0.32 9.96
N GLY A 81 5.87 -1.05 9.44
CA GLY A 81 5.88 -2.51 9.48
C GLY A 81 7.05 -3.08 8.68
N ARG A 82 7.35 -2.49 7.52
CA ARG A 82 8.49 -2.91 6.70
C ARG A 82 9.81 -2.71 7.42
N LEU A 83 9.98 -1.57 8.07
CA LEU A 83 11.18 -1.27 8.86
C LEU A 83 11.33 -2.27 10.00
N THR A 84 10.26 -2.59 10.68
CA THR A 84 10.26 -3.61 11.73
C THR A 84 10.76 -4.94 11.19
N SER A 85 10.28 -5.35 10.02
CA SER A 85 10.71 -6.58 9.36
C SER A 85 12.19 -6.53 8.95
N LEU A 86 12.66 -5.38 8.47
CA LEU A 86 14.08 -5.21 8.13
C LEU A 86 14.97 -5.44 9.35
N ILE A 87 14.52 -5.03 10.52
CA ILE A 87 15.29 -5.17 11.76
C ILE A 87 15.18 -6.58 12.33
N LEU A 88 13.97 -7.14 12.39
CA LEU A 88 13.71 -8.40 13.11
C LEU A 88 13.86 -9.64 12.22
N ASP A 89 13.53 -9.53 10.95
CA ASP A 89 13.43 -10.70 10.06
C ASP A 89 14.56 -10.76 9.03
N GLY A 90 15.52 -9.84 9.14
CA GLY A 90 16.62 -9.75 8.18
C GLY A 90 16.28 -8.80 7.03
N ASN A 91 17.31 -8.32 6.34
CA ASN A 91 17.14 -7.37 5.26
C ASN A 91 17.37 -8.02 3.90
N THR A 92 16.63 -7.53 2.90
CA THR A 92 16.81 -7.89 1.50
C THR A 92 16.66 -6.62 0.67
N ARG A 93 17.21 -6.65 -0.54
CA ARG A 93 17.10 -5.51 -1.45
C ARG A 93 15.63 -5.16 -1.75
N LYS A 94 14.79 -6.17 -1.97
CA LYS A 94 13.38 -5.99 -2.28
C LYS A 94 12.66 -5.25 -1.14
N LYS A 95 12.93 -5.63 0.10
CA LYS A 95 12.35 -4.94 1.28
C LYS A 95 12.78 -3.48 1.33
N TRP A 96 14.06 -3.19 1.08
CA TRP A 96 14.55 -1.81 1.07
C TRP A 96 13.90 -0.96 -0.01
N VAL A 97 13.69 -1.53 -1.20
CA VAL A 97 13.01 -0.83 -2.30
C VAL A 97 11.57 -0.51 -1.91
N PHE A 98 10.84 -1.48 -1.37
CA PHE A 98 9.47 -1.27 -0.91
C PHE A 98 9.40 -0.23 0.20
N PHE A 99 10.30 -0.31 1.17
CA PHE A 99 10.38 0.66 2.25
C PHE A 99 10.59 2.08 1.72
N GLY A 100 11.53 2.25 0.80
CA GLY A 100 11.81 3.56 0.18
C GLY A 100 10.59 4.15 -0.51
N VAL A 101 9.87 3.35 -1.29
CA VAL A 101 8.64 3.80 -1.95
C VAL A 101 7.57 4.17 -0.93
N GLU A 102 7.39 3.34 0.08
CA GLU A 102 6.38 3.57 1.12
C GLU A 102 6.64 4.85 1.92
N ILE A 103 7.90 5.09 2.29
CA ILE A 103 8.30 6.32 2.98
C ILE A 103 8.08 7.54 2.07
N ALA A 104 8.51 7.46 0.82
CA ALA A 104 8.40 8.59 -0.10
C ALA A 104 6.94 8.98 -0.33
N VAL A 105 6.08 8.02 -0.67
CA VAL A 105 4.67 8.29 -0.89
C VAL A 105 4.00 8.79 0.39
N GLY A 106 4.28 8.13 1.50
CA GLY A 106 3.68 8.48 2.79
C GLY A 106 4.02 9.89 3.24
N LEU A 107 5.29 10.24 3.23
CA LEU A 107 5.74 11.58 3.64
C LEU A 107 5.23 12.67 2.70
N LEU A 108 5.32 12.44 1.39
CA LEU A 108 4.83 13.44 0.43
C LEU A 108 3.34 13.68 0.58
N ALA A 109 2.54 12.64 0.71
CA ALA A 109 1.10 12.78 0.87
C ALA A 109 0.74 13.57 2.14
N ILE A 110 1.45 13.32 3.24
CA ILE A 110 1.22 14.05 4.48
C ILE A 110 1.67 15.51 4.36
N LEU A 111 2.90 15.74 3.88
CA LEU A 111 3.45 17.09 3.82
C LEU A 111 2.68 18.00 2.86
N LEU A 112 2.13 17.45 1.78
CA LEU A 112 1.33 18.23 0.84
C LEU A 112 -0.05 18.58 1.37
N ASN A 113 -0.56 17.87 2.38
CA ASN A 113 -1.95 17.95 2.80
C ASN A 113 -2.18 18.36 4.26
N LEU A 114 -1.10 18.63 5.00
CA LEU A 114 -1.22 19.11 6.37
C LEU A 114 -0.64 20.52 6.59
#